data_f38c300b06d83d4a889616a99f10f15a
#
_entry.id   f38c300b06d83d4a889616a99f10f15a
#
_cell.length_a   1.000
_cell.length_b   1.000
_cell.length_c   1.000
_cell.angle_alpha   90.00
_cell.angle_beta   90.00
_cell.angle_gamma   90.00
#
_symmetry.space_group_name_H-M   'P 1'
#
loop_
_entity.id
_entity.type
_entity.pdbx_description
1 polymer ?
#
loop_
_entity_poly.entity_id
_entity_poly.type
_entity_poly.pdbx_seq_one_letter_code
_entity_poly.pdbx_strand_id
1 'polypeptide(L)'
;MPVTAPKGPTLSVVPHPKTDTSSSGPQVLQPSGWPMPKGYANGMAADGRLVVTGGVIGWDTEGRLAPDFVGQVRQTLSNIADIIAEGDAKPEHLVRLTWYVVDIEEYLASLKELGRAYREIFGAHYPAMALVQVVRLVEKEARVEIEATAVVPR
;
A
#
# COMPACT_ATOMS: atom_id res chain seq x y z
N MET A 1 -42.84 -21.04 36.43
CA MET A 1 -42.66 -19.67 35.94
C MET A 1 -41.45 -19.70 34.99
N PRO A 2 -41.65 -19.58 33.67
CA PRO A 2 -40.50 -19.50 32.76
C PRO A 2 -39.92 -18.08 32.79
N VAL A 3 -38.61 -17.97 33.07
CA VAL A 3 -37.84 -16.71 33.05
C VAL A 3 -37.54 -16.40 31.59
N THR A 4 -38.13 -15.32 31.07
CA THR A 4 -37.79 -14.78 29.74
C THR A 4 -36.47 -14.07 29.80
N ALA A 5 -35.51 -14.52 28.99
CA ALA A 5 -34.21 -13.85 28.81
C ALA A 5 -34.40 -12.46 28.16
N PRO A 6 -33.64 -11.43 28.59
CA PRO A 6 -33.71 -10.10 27.99
C PRO A 6 -33.16 -10.15 26.56
N LYS A 7 -33.92 -9.59 25.61
CA LYS A 7 -33.48 -9.36 24.23
C LYS A 7 -32.33 -8.34 24.26
N GLY A 8 -31.14 -8.74 23.83
CA GLY A 8 -30.04 -7.84 23.62
C GLY A 8 -30.31 -6.76 22.56
N PRO A 9 -29.56 -5.65 22.56
CA PRO A 9 -29.77 -4.56 21.63
C PRO A 9 -29.61 -5.03 20.19
N THR A 10 -30.66 -4.79 19.39
CA THR A 10 -30.61 -5.03 17.94
C THR A 10 -29.67 -4.00 17.32
N LEU A 11 -28.51 -4.44 16.84
CA LEU A 11 -27.66 -3.61 16.03
C LEU A 11 -28.39 -3.28 14.73
N SER A 12 -28.88 -2.06 14.61
CA SER A 12 -29.40 -1.54 13.35
C SER A 12 -28.20 -1.33 12.41
N VAL A 13 -28.07 -2.17 11.38
CA VAL A 13 -27.14 -1.94 10.28
C VAL A 13 -27.65 -0.70 9.53
N VAL A 14 -26.96 0.43 9.72
CA VAL A 14 -27.20 1.61 8.90
C VAL A 14 -26.69 1.27 7.50
N PRO A 15 -27.55 1.30 6.45
CA PRO A 15 -27.09 1.05 5.09
C PRO A 15 -26.07 2.15 4.72
N HIS A 16 -24.86 1.76 4.38
CA HIS A 16 -23.95 2.69 3.76
C HIS A 16 -24.54 3.14 2.41
N PRO A 17 -24.51 4.45 2.09
CA PRO A 17 -24.92 4.90 0.78
C PRO A 17 -24.06 4.17 -0.26
N LYS A 18 -24.69 3.50 -1.20
CA LYS A 18 -24.00 2.91 -2.35
C LYS A 18 -23.35 4.06 -3.10
N THR A 19 -22.04 4.15 -3.04
CA THR A 19 -21.27 5.08 -3.85
C THR A 19 -21.51 4.76 -5.32
N ASP A 20 -21.79 5.79 -6.09
CA ASP A 20 -22.01 5.73 -7.53
C ASP A 20 -20.79 5.02 -8.19
N THR A 21 -21.03 3.89 -8.84
CA THR A 21 -20.00 3.00 -9.40
C THR A 21 -19.44 3.50 -10.74
N SER A 22 -19.49 4.81 -11.01
CA SER A 22 -19.02 5.38 -12.27
C SER A 22 -17.54 5.77 -12.30
N SER A 23 -16.77 5.61 -11.20
CA SER A 23 -15.33 5.86 -11.23
C SER A 23 -14.58 4.62 -11.70
N SER A 24 -13.88 4.74 -12.82
CA SER A 24 -13.11 3.64 -13.44
C SER A 24 -11.82 3.24 -12.69
N GLY A 25 -11.56 3.73 -11.49
CA GLY A 25 -10.33 3.49 -10.72
C GLY A 25 -10.56 3.21 -9.24
N PRO A 26 -9.48 2.91 -8.50
CA PRO A 26 -9.55 2.67 -7.06
C PRO A 26 -10.14 3.85 -6.28
N GLN A 27 -11.01 3.54 -5.32
CA GLN A 27 -11.64 4.53 -4.45
C GLN A 27 -11.01 4.49 -3.06
N VAL A 28 -10.71 5.67 -2.51
CA VAL A 28 -10.24 5.81 -1.12
C VAL A 28 -11.43 5.65 -0.17
N LEU A 29 -11.26 4.81 0.84
CA LEU A 29 -12.23 4.61 1.92
C LEU A 29 -11.81 5.45 3.13
N GLN A 30 -12.58 6.50 3.40
CA GLN A 30 -12.34 7.43 4.49
C GLN A 30 -13.61 7.58 5.34
N PRO A 31 -13.67 6.99 6.54
CA PRO A 31 -14.81 7.16 7.43
C PRO A 31 -15.01 8.63 7.81
N SER A 32 -16.27 9.06 7.88
CA SER A 32 -16.61 10.42 8.29
C SER A 32 -16.10 10.72 9.70
N GLY A 33 -15.50 11.89 9.88
CA GLY A 33 -14.97 12.34 11.17
C GLY A 33 -13.58 11.79 11.52
N TRP A 34 -13.01 10.88 10.73
CA TRP A 34 -11.64 10.44 10.95
C TRP A 34 -10.63 11.48 10.42
N PRO A 35 -9.49 11.64 11.12
CA PRO A 35 -8.40 12.46 10.59
C PRO A 35 -7.94 11.95 9.23
N MET A 36 -7.64 12.87 8.32
CA MET A 36 -7.08 12.50 7.01
C MET A 36 -5.66 11.96 7.18
N PRO A 37 -5.38 10.75 6.69
CA PRO A 37 -4.03 10.21 6.71
C PRO A 37 -3.11 11.00 5.77
N LYS A 38 -1.81 10.99 6.07
CA LYS A 38 -0.79 11.66 5.27
C LYS A 38 0.14 10.61 4.63
N GLY A 39 0.17 10.59 3.29
CA GLY A 39 1.04 9.69 2.54
C GLY A 39 0.55 8.24 2.44
N TYR A 40 -0.69 7.95 2.84
CA TYR A 40 -1.35 6.64 2.69
C TYR A 40 -2.88 6.81 2.75
N ALA A 41 -3.62 5.79 2.35
CA ALA A 41 -5.06 5.68 2.58
C ALA A 41 -5.35 4.69 3.72
N ASN A 42 -6.43 4.93 4.47
CA ASN A 42 -6.90 3.98 5.50
C ASN A 42 -7.43 2.68 4.89
N GLY A 43 -8.04 2.78 3.73
CA GLY A 43 -8.55 1.64 2.97
C GLY A 43 -8.83 2.05 1.53
N MET A 44 -8.96 1.06 0.66
CA MET A 44 -9.33 1.26 -0.73
C MET A 44 -10.30 0.19 -1.19
N ALA A 45 -11.15 0.55 -2.15
CA ALA A 45 -12.00 -0.36 -2.90
C ALA A 45 -11.75 -0.20 -4.39
N ALA A 46 -11.81 -1.30 -5.14
CA ALA A 46 -11.66 -1.27 -6.59
C ALA A 46 -12.35 -2.47 -7.23
N ASP A 47 -12.84 -2.27 -8.44
CA ASP A 47 -13.34 -3.32 -9.33
C ASP A 47 -12.40 -3.49 -10.51
N GLY A 48 -12.04 -4.72 -10.86
CA GLY A 48 -11.18 -4.94 -12.01
C GLY A 48 -10.36 -6.22 -11.96
N ARG A 49 -9.25 -6.26 -12.79
CA ARG A 49 -8.29 -7.36 -12.83
C ARG A 49 -7.19 -7.14 -11.79
N LEU A 50 -6.99 -8.13 -10.94
CA LEU A 50 -5.98 -8.12 -9.90
C LEU A 50 -4.58 -8.32 -10.50
N VAL A 51 -3.61 -7.49 -10.08
CA VAL A 51 -2.18 -7.61 -10.37
C VAL A 51 -1.43 -7.53 -9.05
N VAL A 52 -0.62 -8.51 -8.74
CA VAL A 52 0.14 -8.58 -7.48
C VAL A 52 1.63 -8.78 -7.75
N THR A 53 2.48 -8.20 -6.92
CA THR A 53 3.90 -8.54 -6.89
C THR A 53 4.18 -9.52 -5.76
N GLY A 54 5.33 -10.23 -5.86
CA GLY A 54 5.96 -10.80 -4.66
C GLY A 54 6.58 -9.70 -3.81
N GLY A 55 7.37 -10.10 -2.82
CA GLY A 55 8.25 -9.15 -2.12
C GLY A 55 9.35 -8.67 -3.07
N VAL A 56 9.46 -7.37 -3.23
CA VAL A 56 10.39 -6.71 -4.15
C VAL A 56 11.43 -5.94 -3.35
N ILE A 57 12.70 -6.19 -3.63
CA ILE A 57 13.82 -5.41 -3.08
C ILE A 57 14.48 -4.57 -4.19
N GLY A 58 15.41 -3.72 -3.80
CA GLY A 58 16.01 -2.73 -4.70
C GLY A 58 17.16 -3.26 -5.56
N TRP A 59 17.09 -4.47 -6.11
CA TRP A 59 18.06 -4.94 -7.10
C TRP A 59 17.94 -4.15 -8.40
N ASP A 60 19.09 -3.69 -8.90
CA ASP A 60 19.17 -3.19 -10.28
C ASP A 60 19.21 -4.37 -11.27
N THR A 61 19.29 -4.06 -12.57
CA THR A 61 19.34 -5.09 -13.64
C THR A 61 20.59 -5.96 -13.61
N GLU A 62 21.58 -5.61 -12.81
CA GLU A 62 22.82 -6.40 -12.60
C GLU A 62 22.83 -7.11 -11.25
N GLY A 63 21.71 -7.07 -10.51
CA GLY A 63 21.56 -7.73 -9.21
C GLY A 63 22.31 -7.03 -8.07
N ARG A 64 22.55 -5.71 -8.18
CA ARG A 64 23.21 -4.92 -7.15
C ARG A 64 22.20 -4.11 -6.36
N LEU A 65 22.49 -3.90 -5.09
CA LEU A 65 21.73 -3.01 -4.22
C LEU A 65 22.46 -1.67 -4.04
N ALA A 66 21.69 -0.58 -3.96
CA ALA A 66 22.25 0.70 -3.57
C ALA A 66 22.84 0.62 -2.15
N PRO A 67 23.92 1.36 -1.84
CA PRO A 67 24.54 1.30 -0.53
C PRO A 67 23.73 1.97 0.58
N ASP A 68 22.79 2.84 0.23
CA ASP A 68 21.95 3.59 1.18
C ASP A 68 20.48 3.20 1.10
N PHE A 69 19.77 3.44 2.20
CA PHE A 69 18.37 3.08 2.35
C PHE A 69 17.46 3.76 1.32
N VAL A 70 17.62 5.07 1.11
CA VAL A 70 16.79 5.82 0.17
C VAL A 70 17.00 5.34 -1.27
N GLY A 71 18.26 5.04 -1.64
CA GLY A 71 18.60 4.46 -2.93
C GLY A 71 17.94 3.09 -3.13
N GLN A 72 17.93 2.23 -2.11
CA GLN A 72 17.25 0.94 -2.16
C GLN A 72 15.72 1.11 -2.29
N VAL A 73 15.11 2.03 -1.54
CA VAL A 73 13.68 2.32 -1.67
C VAL A 73 13.35 2.81 -3.07
N ARG A 74 14.12 3.77 -3.60
CA ARG A 74 13.92 4.30 -4.96
C ARG A 74 13.92 3.17 -5.99
N GLN A 75 14.92 2.31 -5.95
CA GLN A 75 15.03 1.17 -6.87
C GLN A 75 13.89 0.17 -6.68
N THR A 76 13.49 -0.11 -5.43
CA THR A 76 12.36 -1.01 -5.12
C THR A 76 11.06 -0.48 -5.73
N LEU A 77 10.76 0.81 -5.57
CA LEU A 77 9.56 1.43 -6.14
C LEU A 77 9.58 1.41 -7.67
N SER A 78 10.74 1.66 -8.28
CA SER A 78 10.92 1.56 -9.73
C SER A 78 10.69 0.13 -10.22
N ASN A 79 11.25 -0.87 -9.54
CA ASN A 79 11.05 -2.27 -9.86
C ASN A 79 9.57 -2.67 -9.77
N ILE A 80 8.85 -2.19 -8.75
CA ILE A 80 7.40 -2.42 -8.62
C ILE A 80 6.64 -1.81 -9.81
N ALA A 81 6.97 -0.57 -10.19
CA ALA A 81 6.35 0.08 -11.35
C ALA A 81 6.54 -0.75 -12.63
N ASP A 82 7.75 -1.26 -12.85
CA ASP A 82 8.07 -2.11 -14.01
C ASP A 82 7.31 -3.45 -13.96
N ILE A 83 7.26 -4.10 -12.80
CA ILE A 83 6.56 -5.40 -12.64
C ILE A 83 5.06 -5.23 -12.89
N ILE A 84 4.41 -4.23 -12.30
CA ILE A 84 2.97 -4.06 -12.48
C ILE A 84 2.62 -3.65 -13.91
N ALA A 85 3.55 -2.96 -14.62
CA ALA A 85 3.38 -2.59 -16.02
C ALA A 85 3.30 -3.83 -16.94
N GLU A 86 4.01 -4.93 -16.63
CA GLU A 86 3.87 -6.21 -17.33
C GLU A 86 2.44 -6.79 -17.23
N GLY A 87 1.70 -6.37 -16.20
CA GLY A 87 0.29 -6.68 -16.02
C GLY A 87 -0.65 -5.57 -16.49
N ASP A 88 -0.22 -4.65 -17.35
CA ASP A 88 -0.97 -3.49 -17.85
C ASP A 88 -1.48 -2.58 -16.69
N ALA A 89 -0.86 -2.65 -15.52
CA ALA A 89 -1.18 -1.78 -14.41
C ALA A 89 -0.25 -0.57 -14.37
N LYS A 90 -0.74 0.51 -13.79
CA LYS A 90 -0.02 1.76 -13.55
C LYS A 90 -0.02 2.07 -12.06
N PRO A 91 0.83 2.98 -11.57
CA PRO A 91 0.83 3.38 -10.17
C PRO A 91 -0.55 3.79 -9.64
N GLU A 92 -1.37 4.46 -10.43
CA GLU A 92 -2.74 4.86 -10.08
C GLU A 92 -3.70 3.68 -9.83
N HIS A 93 -3.33 2.48 -10.25
CA HIS A 93 -4.10 1.25 -10.00
C HIS A 93 -3.72 0.55 -8.69
N LEU A 94 -2.68 1.02 -8.00
CA LEU A 94 -2.26 0.45 -6.73
C LEU A 94 -3.34 0.63 -5.67
N VAL A 95 -3.66 -0.45 -4.97
CA VAL A 95 -4.64 -0.46 -3.86
C VAL A 95 -3.98 -0.79 -2.53
N ARG A 96 -2.80 -1.42 -2.54
CA ARG A 96 -2.07 -1.78 -1.34
C ARG A 96 -0.56 -1.82 -1.58
N LEU A 97 0.17 -1.29 -0.60
CA LEU A 97 1.60 -1.51 -0.43
C LEU A 97 1.85 -2.00 1.00
N THR A 98 2.68 -3.02 1.16
CA THR A 98 3.20 -3.43 2.46
C THR A 98 4.71 -3.31 2.44
N TRP A 99 5.25 -2.53 3.38
CA TRP A 99 6.66 -2.26 3.51
C TRP A 99 7.23 -3.02 4.70
N TYR A 100 8.31 -3.73 4.46
CA TYR A 100 9.13 -4.38 5.47
C TYR A 100 10.48 -3.69 5.50
N VAL A 101 10.84 -3.09 6.63
CA VAL A 101 12.12 -2.39 6.81
C VAL A 101 12.91 -3.05 7.93
N VAL A 102 14.22 -3.05 7.82
CA VAL A 102 15.09 -3.65 8.86
C VAL A 102 15.42 -2.66 9.97
N ASP A 103 15.24 -1.36 9.74
CA ASP A 103 15.50 -0.29 10.71
C ASP A 103 14.45 0.81 10.55
N ILE A 104 13.53 0.90 11.51
CA ILE A 104 12.46 1.90 11.51
C ILE A 104 12.99 3.32 11.73
N GLU A 105 14.09 3.48 12.46
CA GLU A 105 14.70 4.79 12.72
C GLU A 105 15.32 5.36 11.43
N GLU A 106 15.94 4.51 10.62
CA GLU A 106 16.44 4.90 9.29
C GLU A 106 15.30 5.38 8.37
N TYR A 107 14.16 4.68 8.38
CA TYR A 107 12.95 5.11 7.69
C TYR A 107 12.44 6.47 8.18
N LEU A 108 12.29 6.64 9.50
CA LEU A 108 11.78 7.89 10.09
C LEU A 108 12.72 9.07 9.83
N ALA A 109 14.02 8.84 9.81
CA ALA A 109 15.01 9.88 9.50
C ALA A 109 15.02 10.29 8.01
N SER A 110 14.44 9.48 7.12
CA SER A 110 14.50 9.66 5.66
C SER A 110 13.16 10.10 5.04
N LEU A 111 12.15 10.44 5.83
CA LEU A 111 10.77 10.68 5.35
C LEU A 111 10.68 11.71 4.21
N LYS A 112 11.48 12.75 4.24
CA LYS A 112 11.48 13.80 3.21
C LYS A 112 11.98 13.29 1.85
N GLU A 113 13.10 12.56 1.87
CA GLU A 113 13.72 11.97 0.69
C GLU A 113 12.84 10.84 0.13
N LEU A 114 12.27 10.02 1.01
CA LEU A 114 11.33 8.95 0.64
C LEU A 114 10.08 9.51 -0.03
N GLY A 115 9.50 10.58 0.52
CA GLY A 115 8.35 11.25 -0.07
C GLY A 115 8.63 11.80 -1.45
N ARG A 116 9.86 12.31 -1.67
CA ARG A 116 10.30 12.77 -2.99
C ARG A 116 10.43 11.60 -3.98
N ALA A 117 11.13 10.53 -3.60
CA ALA A 117 11.30 9.34 -4.43
C ALA A 117 9.95 8.71 -4.80
N TYR A 118 9.04 8.62 -3.82
CA TYR A 118 7.70 8.10 -4.04
C TYR A 118 6.94 8.90 -5.10
N ARG A 119 6.90 10.24 -4.95
CA ARG A 119 6.19 11.11 -5.89
C ARG A 119 6.78 11.10 -7.29
N GLU A 120 8.10 10.96 -7.42
CA GLU A 120 8.77 10.86 -8.72
C GLU A 120 8.37 9.58 -9.48
N ILE A 121 8.14 8.48 -8.77
CA ILE A 121 7.86 7.16 -9.37
C ILE A 121 6.37 6.87 -9.45
N PHE A 122 5.63 7.09 -8.37
CA PHE A 122 4.20 6.75 -8.26
C PHE A 122 3.26 7.96 -8.36
N GLY A 123 3.79 9.18 -8.39
CA GLY A 123 2.98 10.40 -8.39
C GLY A 123 2.31 10.66 -7.04
N ALA A 124 1.17 11.33 -7.08
CA ALA A 124 0.40 11.70 -5.88
C ALA A 124 -0.68 10.67 -5.51
N HIS A 125 -0.53 9.43 -5.95
CA HIS A 125 -1.44 8.34 -5.61
C HIS A 125 -0.91 7.57 -4.40
N TYR A 126 -1.70 7.54 -3.31
CA TYR A 126 -1.32 6.91 -2.05
C TYR A 126 -2.33 5.80 -1.72
N PRO A 127 -1.99 4.52 -1.97
CA PRO A 127 -2.86 3.39 -1.64
C PRO A 127 -2.92 3.12 -0.14
N ALA A 128 -3.72 2.15 0.25
CA ALA A 128 -3.66 1.60 1.60
C ALA A 128 -2.26 1.04 1.86
N MET A 129 -1.66 1.37 3.00
CA MET A 129 -0.29 0.97 3.33
C MET A 129 -0.18 0.43 4.74
N ALA A 130 0.70 -0.55 4.90
CA ALA A 130 1.30 -0.91 6.17
C ALA A 130 2.82 -0.82 6.04
N LEU A 131 3.50 -0.42 7.11
CA LEU A 131 4.95 -0.44 7.21
C LEU A 131 5.34 -0.98 8.58
N VAL A 132 6.17 -2.00 8.58
CA VAL A 132 6.63 -2.67 9.80
C VAL A 132 8.13 -2.94 9.76
N GLN A 133 8.76 -2.88 10.93
CA GLN A 133 10.13 -3.34 11.08
C GLN A 133 10.14 -4.86 11.20
N VAL A 134 11.05 -5.50 10.50
CA VAL A 134 11.32 -6.94 10.58
C VAL A 134 12.71 -7.20 11.12
N VAL A 135 12.95 -8.40 11.64
CA VAL A 135 14.26 -8.78 12.22
C VAL A 135 15.34 -8.79 11.15
N ARG A 136 15.01 -9.28 9.95
CA ARG A 136 15.88 -9.31 8.76
C ARG A 136 15.07 -9.67 7.53
N LEU A 137 15.63 -9.40 6.37
CA LEU A 137 15.13 -9.89 5.08
C LEU A 137 15.93 -11.12 4.63
N VAL A 138 15.42 -11.84 3.64
CA VAL A 138 16.11 -13.02 3.08
C VAL A 138 17.43 -12.59 2.46
N GLU A 139 17.41 -11.51 1.65
CA GLU A 139 18.64 -10.89 1.17
C GLU A 139 19.27 -10.07 2.29
N LYS A 140 20.49 -10.45 2.68
CA LYS A 140 21.19 -9.91 3.84
C LYS A 140 21.49 -8.41 3.72
N GLU A 141 21.78 -7.95 2.51
CA GLU A 141 22.15 -6.56 2.22
C GLU A 141 20.91 -5.67 1.98
N ALA A 142 19.72 -6.26 1.85
CA ALA A 142 18.49 -5.51 1.66
C ALA A 142 18.04 -4.86 2.96
N ARG A 143 17.65 -3.59 2.87
CA ARG A 143 17.13 -2.79 3.99
C ARG A 143 15.64 -2.58 3.92
N VAL A 144 15.05 -2.84 2.77
CA VAL A 144 13.61 -2.70 2.50
C VAL A 144 13.15 -3.78 1.53
N GLU A 145 11.95 -4.27 1.76
CA GLU A 145 11.21 -5.12 0.85
C GLU A 145 9.77 -4.62 0.80
N ILE A 146 9.18 -4.54 -0.37
CA ILE A 146 7.82 -4.02 -0.56
C ILE A 146 7.04 -4.99 -1.44
N GLU A 147 5.82 -5.32 -1.02
CA GLU A 147 4.86 -6.01 -1.87
C GLU A 147 3.73 -5.06 -2.28
N ALA A 148 3.20 -5.24 -3.46
CA ALA A 148 2.20 -4.37 -4.05
C ALA A 148 1.01 -5.16 -4.61
N THR A 149 -0.16 -4.56 -4.50
CA THR A 149 -1.40 -5.03 -5.12
C THR A 149 -2.00 -3.89 -5.93
N ALA A 150 -2.30 -4.15 -7.18
CA ALA A 150 -3.00 -3.23 -8.08
C ALA A 150 -4.27 -3.87 -8.63
N VAL A 151 -5.25 -3.04 -9.00
CA VAL A 151 -6.49 -3.45 -9.66
C VAL A 151 -6.66 -2.62 -10.92
N VAL A 152 -6.55 -3.26 -12.07
CA VAL A 152 -6.75 -2.63 -13.38
C VAL A 152 -8.24 -2.60 -13.69
N PRO A 153 -8.84 -1.42 -13.92
CA PRO A 153 -10.25 -1.32 -14.30
C PRO A 153 -10.57 -2.14 -15.56
N ARG A 154 -11.79 -2.66 -15.63
CA ARG A 154 -12.30 -3.37 -16.83
C ARG A 154 -12.85 -2.40 -17.84
#